data_24c62d0d5dcf7767399911aeee08a9bd
#
_entry.id   24c62d0d5dcf7767399911aeee08a9bd
#
_cell.length_a   1.000
_cell.length_b   1.000
_cell.length_c   1.000
_cell.angle_alpha   90.00
_cell.angle_beta   90.00
_cell.angle_gamma   90.00
#
_symmetry.space_group_name_H-M   'P 1'
#
loop_
_entity.id
_entity.type
_entity.pdbx_description
1 polymer ?
#
loop_
_entity_poly.entity_id
_entity_poly.type
_entity_poly.pdbx_seq_one_letter_code
_entity_poly.pdbx_strand_id
1 'polypeptide(L)'
;IDDKNFADDARKSIALAIQDAEKETNQGKLNLLVWRQGKTEKVQIKLRVMGSYSATAPFNCPKSKLIFDEACKVLENEPLRDDMWGAVNGLALMATGNPEYLPRVKVLAHKIGPKSLKLELKDGMFMWDWGYRNVFLCEYYLLTGDKDVLPAINEYAISLAKGQSMYGTFGHGIAKLTPDGQLHGSIPPYGPVNAAGLIANMAIVMGKNCGVKHPEIEPAVDRASKFFGYFVDKGAIPYGEHMPWPNHENNGKNAMTALLFGLQGNRIRETQFWAKMVTASYQNREYGHTGQGFSYLWGALGANTGGPDALAAYFNQASWHFDLVRRSDGSFTYDGGEQFGPGKTDDNTYYGKSSYYGLSPCATYVLTYSIPLKKIALTGRGVDQASWLTKKEVADAIASGRFDLDRKNK
;
A
#
# COMPACT_ATOMS: atom_id res chain seq x y z
N ILE A 1 -13.24 4.63 28.95
CA ILE A 1 -12.14 5.58 28.75
C ILE A 1 -12.68 6.96 29.05
N ASP A 2 -12.03 7.73 29.94
CA ASP A 2 -12.48 9.08 30.33
C ASP A 2 -13.98 9.14 30.70
N ASP A 3 -14.44 8.15 31.45
CA ASP A 3 -15.83 7.94 31.89
C ASP A 3 -16.86 7.78 30.72
N LYS A 4 -16.40 7.49 29.51
CA LYS A 4 -17.23 7.17 28.34
C LYS A 4 -17.17 5.68 28.02
N ASN A 5 -18.29 5.11 27.64
CA ASN A 5 -18.33 3.77 27.07
C ASN A 5 -17.67 3.72 25.69
N PHE A 6 -17.26 2.53 25.26
CA PHE A 6 -16.84 2.35 23.88
C PHE A 6 -18.01 2.62 22.92
N ALA A 7 -17.68 3.33 21.87
CA ALA A 7 -18.57 3.43 20.72
C ALA A 7 -18.53 2.13 19.88
N ASP A 8 -19.08 2.15 18.69
CA ASP A 8 -19.24 0.98 17.81
C ASP A 8 -17.94 0.16 17.61
N ASP A 9 -16.77 0.83 17.54
CA ASP A 9 -15.45 0.18 17.45
C ASP A 9 -14.58 0.55 18.66
N ALA A 10 -14.32 -0.44 19.51
CA ALA A 10 -13.48 -0.27 20.71
C ALA A 10 -12.04 0.13 20.35
N ARG A 11 -11.48 -0.36 19.24
CA ARG A 11 -10.14 -0.01 18.76
C ARG A 11 -10.07 1.46 18.42
N LYS A 12 -11.05 1.95 17.65
CA LYS A 12 -11.15 3.36 17.31
C LYS A 12 -11.35 4.23 18.53
N SER A 13 -12.17 3.80 19.48
CA SER A 13 -12.40 4.52 20.73
C SER A 13 -11.12 4.67 21.56
N ILE A 14 -10.31 3.61 21.68
CA ILE A 14 -9.00 3.65 22.33
C ILE A 14 -8.03 4.56 21.57
N ALA A 15 -7.97 4.41 20.26
CA ALA A 15 -7.08 5.20 19.43
C ALA A 15 -7.36 6.70 19.49
N LEU A 16 -8.64 7.08 19.45
CA LEU A 16 -9.05 8.48 19.61
C LEU A 16 -8.73 9.03 21.01
N ALA A 17 -8.84 8.21 22.05
CA ALA A 17 -8.44 8.60 23.40
C ALA A 17 -6.91 8.76 23.51
N ILE A 18 -6.12 7.91 22.84
CA ILE A 18 -4.67 8.09 22.70
C ILE A 18 -4.37 9.42 22.01
N GLN A 19 -5.01 9.68 20.87
CA GLN A 19 -4.81 10.95 20.13
C GLN A 19 -5.17 12.16 21.00
N ASP A 20 -6.23 12.08 21.77
CA ASP A 20 -6.64 13.16 22.67
C ASP A 20 -5.64 13.35 23.81
N ALA A 21 -5.21 12.29 24.45
CA ALA A 21 -4.22 12.34 25.53
C ALA A 21 -2.86 12.92 25.05
N GLU A 22 -2.45 12.63 23.82
CA GLU A 22 -1.20 13.11 23.24
C GLU A 22 -1.19 14.62 22.90
N LYS A 23 -2.33 15.31 22.96
CA LYS A 23 -2.39 16.76 22.79
C LYS A 23 -1.63 17.48 23.89
N GLU A 24 -1.04 18.61 23.56
CA GLU A 24 -0.36 19.47 24.54
C GLU A 24 -1.28 19.87 25.69
N THR A 25 -2.55 20.17 25.39
CA THR A 25 -3.56 20.53 26.38
C THR A 25 -3.81 19.44 27.41
N ASN A 26 -3.70 18.17 27.04
CA ASN A 26 -4.00 17.02 27.87
C ASN A 26 -2.74 16.39 28.50
N GLN A 27 -1.56 16.90 28.10
CA GLN A 27 -0.28 16.55 28.70
C GLN A 27 0.02 15.04 28.77
N GLY A 28 -0.49 14.26 27.82
CA GLY A 28 -0.30 12.81 27.77
C GLY A 28 -1.10 12.01 28.81
N LYS A 29 -2.10 12.58 29.46
CA LYS A 29 -2.89 11.87 30.47
C LYS A 29 -4.00 11.04 29.81
N LEU A 30 -3.92 9.73 29.90
CA LEU A 30 -4.94 8.79 29.45
C LEU A 30 -5.54 8.09 30.66
N ASN A 31 -6.82 8.32 30.92
CA ASN A 31 -7.54 7.73 32.04
C ASN A 31 -8.35 6.52 31.58
N LEU A 32 -8.13 5.40 32.24
CA LEU A 32 -8.79 4.14 31.93
C LEU A 32 -9.56 3.64 33.13
N LEU A 33 -10.73 3.06 32.90
CA LEU A 33 -11.43 2.22 33.83
C LEU A 33 -11.15 0.76 33.44
N VAL A 34 -10.39 0.08 34.28
CA VAL A 34 -9.90 -1.28 33.98
C VAL A 34 -10.64 -2.26 34.90
N TRP A 35 -11.21 -3.31 34.31
CA TRP A 35 -11.72 -4.43 35.07
C TRP A 35 -10.61 -5.47 35.26
N ARG A 36 -10.30 -5.79 36.53
CA ARG A 36 -9.25 -6.75 36.86
C ARG A 36 -9.69 -7.55 38.09
N GLN A 37 -9.65 -8.88 38.02
CA GLN A 37 -9.97 -9.79 39.11
C GLN A 37 -11.32 -9.49 39.78
N GLY A 38 -12.35 -9.20 38.98
CA GLY A 38 -13.70 -8.93 39.50
C GLY A 38 -13.92 -7.52 40.07
N LYS A 39 -12.91 -6.64 39.98
CA LYS A 39 -13.00 -5.25 40.48
C LYS A 39 -12.70 -4.27 39.36
N THR A 40 -13.30 -3.10 39.48
CA THR A 40 -13.07 -1.97 38.58
C THR A 40 -12.10 -1.00 39.22
N GLU A 41 -11.04 -0.66 38.54
CA GLU A 41 -9.98 0.24 38.99
C GLU A 41 -9.79 1.40 38.02
N LYS A 42 -9.61 2.62 38.53
CA LYS A 42 -9.18 3.76 37.73
C LYS A 42 -7.67 3.76 37.61
N VAL A 43 -7.19 3.74 36.34
CA VAL A 43 -5.76 3.78 36.01
C VAL A 43 -5.49 4.97 35.14
N GLN A 44 -4.47 5.75 35.48
CA GLN A 44 -3.97 6.80 34.59
C GLN A 44 -2.64 6.36 33.97
N ILE A 45 -2.58 6.37 32.63
CA ILE A 45 -1.36 6.13 31.86
C ILE A 45 -0.82 7.47 31.41
N LYS A 46 0.48 7.65 31.55
CA LYS A 46 1.20 8.82 31.03
C LYS A 46 1.76 8.49 29.67
N LEU A 47 1.18 9.05 28.62
CA LEU A 47 1.67 8.99 27.26
C LEU A 47 2.64 10.15 27.00
N ARG A 48 3.42 10.02 25.94
CA ARG A 48 4.22 11.11 25.41
C ARG A 48 3.31 12.15 24.76
N VAL A 49 3.64 13.42 24.89
CA VAL A 49 2.96 14.49 24.17
C VAL A 49 3.50 14.56 22.75
N MET A 50 2.66 14.26 21.78
CA MET A 50 3.00 14.20 20.36
C MET A 50 2.33 15.32 19.56
N GLY A 51 1.39 16.05 20.15
CA GLY A 51 0.53 17.02 19.49
C GLY A 51 -0.61 16.37 18.71
N SER A 52 -1.24 17.14 17.84
CA SER A 52 -2.35 16.71 16.99
C SER A 52 -1.92 16.61 15.53
N TYR A 53 -2.59 15.76 14.76
CA TYR A 53 -2.47 15.83 13.32
C TYR A 53 -3.03 17.17 12.80
N SER A 54 -2.31 17.80 11.88
CA SER A 54 -2.83 18.95 11.16
C SER A 54 -3.95 18.54 10.20
N ALA A 55 -4.81 19.48 9.82
CA ALA A 55 -5.84 19.23 8.82
C ALA A 55 -5.28 18.85 7.43
N THR A 56 -4.01 19.11 7.21
CA THR A 56 -3.27 18.79 5.97
C THR A 56 -2.32 17.62 6.12
N ALA A 57 -2.41 16.86 7.23
CA ALA A 57 -1.52 15.71 7.44
C ALA A 57 -1.51 14.78 6.21
N PRO A 58 -0.34 14.24 5.86
CA PRO A 58 0.97 14.35 6.54
C PRO A 58 1.74 15.65 6.23
N PHE A 59 1.23 16.53 5.34
CA PHE A 59 1.88 17.80 4.98
C PHE A 59 1.80 18.80 6.13
N ASN A 60 2.89 19.53 6.34
CA ASN A 60 2.97 20.58 7.36
C ASN A 60 2.43 20.13 8.74
N CYS A 61 2.75 18.91 9.13
CA CYS A 61 2.25 18.27 10.33
C CYS A 61 3.41 17.86 11.26
N PRO A 62 3.66 18.59 12.36
CA PRO A 62 4.74 18.27 13.30
C PRO A 62 4.62 16.84 13.87
N LYS A 63 3.40 16.40 14.22
CA LYS A 63 3.17 15.03 14.71
C LYS A 63 3.57 14.00 13.66
N SER A 64 3.18 14.19 12.39
CA SER A 64 3.56 13.31 11.29
C SER A 64 5.08 13.23 11.12
N LYS A 65 5.75 14.37 11.21
CA LYS A 65 7.22 14.42 11.12
C LYS A 65 7.90 13.65 12.25
N LEU A 66 7.43 13.85 13.47
CA LEU A 66 7.99 13.17 14.64
C LEU A 66 7.83 11.64 14.53
N ILE A 67 6.65 11.17 14.14
CA ILE A 67 6.38 9.75 13.90
C ILE A 67 7.30 9.21 12.81
N PHE A 68 7.44 9.94 11.71
CA PHE A 68 8.31 9.57 10.60
C PHE A 68 9.77 9.42 11.03
N ASP A 69 10.30 10.42 11.75
CA ASP A 69 11.70 10.43 12.19
C ASP A 69 12.01 9.24 13.12
N GLU A 70 11.07 8.85 13.97
CA GLU A 70 11.21 7.70 14.86
C GLU A 70 11.12 6.37 14.09
N ALA A 71 10.16 6.25 13.20
CA ALA A 71 10.00 5.06 12.37
C ALA A 71 11.21 4.81 11.47
N CYS A 72 11.85 5.85 10.95
CA CYS A 72 13.08 5.71 10.17
C CYS A 72 14.22 5.08 10.97
N LYS A 73 14.38 5.43 12.26
CA LYS A 73 15.40 4.82 13.14
C LYS A 73 15.18 3.33 13.39
N VAL A 74 13.92 2.90 13.39
CA VAL A 74 13.58 1.49 13.49
C VAL A 74 13.88 0.78 12.17
N LEU A 75 13.40 1.34 11.06
CA LEU A 75 13.54 0.76 9.72
C LEU A 75 15.01 0.60 9.29
N GLU A 76 15.89 1.52 9.70
CA GLU A 76 17.32 1.43 9.37
C GLU A 76 17.98 0.15 9.89
N ASN A 77 17.43 -0.46 10.93
CA ASN A 77 17.93 -1.70 11.53
C ASN A 77 17.23 -2.96 11.00
N GLU A 78 16.14 -2.81 10.24
CA GLU A 78 15.44 -3.96 9.67
C GLU A 78 16.24 -4.61 8.53
N PRO A 79 16.20 -5.95 8.40
CA PRO A 79 16.95 -6.64 7.36
C PRO A 79 16.43 -6.33 5.96
N LEU A 80 17.36 -6.07 5.04
CA LEU A 80 17.09 -6.03 3.61
C LEU A 80 17.28 -7.43 3.01
N ARG A 81 16.20 -8.22 3.07
CA ARG A 81 16.17 -9.59 2.56
C ARG A 81 16.11 -9.59 1.03
N ASP A 82 16.65 -10.62 0.42
CA ASP A 82 16.58 -10.86 -1.03
C ASP A 82 15.23 -11.52 -1.39
N ASP A 83 14.14 -10.79 -1.14
CA ASP A 83 12.76 -11.17 -1.43
C ASP A 83 11.87 -9.92 -1.58
N MET A 84 10.57 -10.12 -1.83
CA MET A 84 9.61 -9.02 -1.97
C MET A 84 9.54 -8.12 -0.73
N TRP A 85 9.78 -8.66 0.47
CA TRP A 85 9.71 -7.89 1.71
C TRP A 85 10.91 -6.96 1.86
N GLY A 86 12.10 -7.45 1.52
CA GLY A 86 13.30 -6.60 1.45
C GLY A 86 13.17 -5.53 0.37
N ALA A 87 12.49 -5.83 -0.75
CA ALA A 87 12.17 -4.82 -1.75
C ALA A 87 11.27 -3.70 -1.19
N VAL A 88 10.24 -4.04 -0.39
CA VAL A 88 9.39 -3.05 0.29
C VAL A 88 10.18 -2.22 1.30
N ASN A 89 11.04 -2.86 2.11
CA ASN A 89 11.93 -2.14 3.04
C ASN A 89 12.87 -1.18 2.29
N GLY A 90 13.42 -1.63 1.17
CA GLY A 90 14.27 -0.80 0.30
C GLY A 90 13.53 0.39 -0.30
N LEU A 91 12.29 0.21 -0.76
CA LEU A 91 11.42 1.29 -1.22
C LEU A 91 11.18 2.33 -0.11
N ALA A 92 10.90 1.87 1.10
CA ALA A 92 10.68 2.75 2.24
C ALA A 92 11.95 3.55 2.60
N LEU A 93 13.13 2.90 2.61
CA LEU A 93 14.41 3.59 2.84
C LEU A 93 14.69 4.66 1.76
N MET A 94 14.45 4.34 0.48
CA MET A 94 14.60 5.32 -0.62
C MET A 94 13.63 6.51 -0.47
N ALA A 95 12.40 6.22 -0.06
CA ALA A 95 11.36 7.24 0.10
C ALA A 95 11.71 8.27 1.20
N THR A 96 12.56 7.92 2.17
CA THR A 96 13.05 8.87 3.18
C THR A 96 13.89 10.00 2.58
N GLY A 97 14.55 9.73 1.45
CA GLY A 97 15.52 10.65 0.84
C GLY A 97 16.81 10.80 1.65
N ASN A 98 17.04 10.01 2.70
CA ASN A 98 18.29 10.02 3.45
C ASN A 98 19.40 9.31 2.65
N PRO A 99 20.46 10.02 2.25
CA PRO A 99 21.55 9.44 1.46
C PRO A 99 22.33 8.34 2.22
N GLU A 100 22.31 8.34 3.54
CA GLU A 100 22.99 7.34 4.36
C GLU A 100 22.42 5.93 4.18
N TYR A 101 21.17 5.81 3.74
CA TYR A 101 20.54 4.52 3.47
C TYR A 101 20.88 3.95 2.09
N LEU A 102 21.33 4.79 1.16
CA LEU A 102 21.60 4.36 -0.22
C LEU A 102 22.66 3.24 -0.34
N PRO A 103 23.76 3.19 0.46
CA PRO A 103 24.69 2.08 0.38
C PRO A 103 24.05 0.71 0.67
N ARG A 104 23.16 0.63 1.65
CA ARG A 104 22.43 -0.61 1.97
C ARG A 104 21.44 -0.98 0.86
N VAL A 105 20.70 0.02 0.35
CA VAL A 105 19.76 -0.16 -0.75
C VAL A 105 20.50 -0.63 -2.01
N LYS A 106 21.67 -0.07 -2.30
CA LYS A 106 22.55 -0.50 -3.41
C LYS A 106 22.93 -1.99 -3.31
N VAL A 107 23.34 -2.44 -2.12
CA VAL A 107 23.69 -3.85 -1.90
C VAL A 107 22.50 -4.77 -2.25
N LEU A 108 21.28 -4.41 -1.82
CA LEU A 108 20.09 -5.17 -2.17
C LEU A 108 19.79 -5.11 -3.67
N ALA A 109 19.86 -3.92 -4.29
CA ALA A 109 19.59 -3.75 -5.72
C ALA A 109 20.54 -4.59 -6.59
N HIS A 110 21.83 -4.59 -6.27
CA HIS A 110 22.83 -5.40 -6.97
C HIS A 110 22.68 -6.90 -6.70
N LYS A 111 22.17 -7.29 -5.54
CA LYS A 111 21.88 -8.70 -5.22
C LYS A 111 20.67 -9.23 -5.97
N ILE A 112 19.61 -8.42 -6.11
CA ILE A 112 18.41 -8.76 -6.88
C ILE A 112 18.71 -8.69 -8.39
N GLY A 113 19.49 -7.68 -8.81
CA GLY A 113 19.69 -7.29 -10.19
C GLY A 113 20.22 -8.36 -11.16
N PRO A 114 21.22 -9.16 -10.80
CA PRO A 114 21.88 -10.05 -11.79
C PRO A 114 21.26 -11.44 -11.93
N LYS A 115 20.14 -11.73 -11.28
CA LYS A 115 19.55 -13.07 -11.32
C LYS A 115 18.82 -13.31 -12.63
N SER A 116 19.28 -14.31 -13.39
CA SER A 116 18.58 -14.83 -14.55
C SER A 116 17.22 -15.41 -14.13
N LEU A 117 16.15 -14.81 -14.67
CA LEU A 117 14.80 -15.30 -14.51
C LEU A 117 14.56 -16.41 -15.51
N LYS A 118 14.51 -17.62 -15.05
CA LYS A 118 13.97 -18.69 -15.90
C LYS A 118 12.46 -18.59 -15.87
N LEU A 119 11.87 -18.27 -17.05
CA LEU A 119 10.43 -18.37 -17.30
C LEU A 119 9.99 -19.85 -17.34
N GLU A 120 10.31 -20.59 -16.32
CA GLU A 120 9.70 -21.90 -16.12
C GLU A 120 8.32 -21.65 -15.53
N LEU A 121 7.30 -22.23 -16.17
CA LEU A 121 5.92 -22.28 -15.67
C LEU A 121 5.90 -23.09 -14.37
N LYS A 122 6.36 -22.52 -13.28
CA LYS A 122 6.26 -23.13 -11.96
C LYS A 122 4.97 -22.65 -11.31
N ASP A 123 4.24 -23.60 -10.77
CA ASP A 123 3.22 -23.29 -9.77
C ASP A 123 3.91 -22.57 -8.60
N GLY A 124 3.37 -21.43 -8.20
CA GLY A 124 3.94 -20.66 -7.09
C GLY A 124 3.48 -19.22 -7.09
N MET A 125 3.83 -18.52 -6.01
CA MET A 125 3.43 -17.12 -5.79
C MET A 125 4.47 -16.12 -6.33
N PHE A 126 5.23 -16.48 -7.36
CA PHE A 126 6.37 -15.71 -7.82
C PHE A 126 5.99 -14.38 -8.49
N MET A 127 4.75 -14.18 -8.92
CA MET A 127 4.30 -12.89 -9.46
C MET A 127 4.40 -11.76 -8.43
N TRP A 128 4.14 -12.07 -7.18
CA TRP A 128 4.32 -11.14 -6.10
C TRP A 128 5.79 -10.73 -5.96
N ASP A 129 6.68 -11.70 -5.88
CA ASP A 129 8.12 -11.46 -5.74
C ASP A 129 8.70 -10.67 -6.93
N TRP A 130 8.38 -11.08 -8.16
CA TRP A 130 8.86 -10.40 -9.37
C TRP A 130 8.32 -8.98 -9.49
N GLY A 131 7.04 -8.77 -9.18
CA GLY A 131 6.43 -7.46 -9.21
C GLY A 131 7.11 -6.49 -8.25
N TYR A 132 7.22 -6.86 -6.97
CA TYR A 132 7.84 -6.00 -5.96
C TYR A 132 9.32 -5.75 -6.22
N ARG A 133 10.08 -6.78 -6.63
CA ARG A 133 11.50 -6.65 -6.96
C ARG A 133 11.71 -5.67 -8.12
N ASN A 134 10.93 -5.78 -9.19
CA ASN A 134 11.10 -4.89 -10.33
C ASN A 134 10.65 -3.45 -10.02
N VAL A 135 9.58 -3.24 -9.27
CA VAL A 135 9.20 -1.91 -8.79
C VAL A 135 10.33 -1.29 -7.98
N PHE A 136 10.93 -2.04 -7.06
CA PHE A 136 12.08 -1.59 -6.27
C PHE A 136 13.29 -1.24 -7.15
N LEU A 137 13.67 -2.09 -8.10
CA LEU A 137 14.79 -1.85 -9.00
C LEU A 137 14.56 -0.62 -9.88
N CYS A 138 13.34 -0.44 -10.37
CA CYS A 138 12.97 0.73 -11.17
C CYS A 138 13.09 2.02 -10.35
N GLU A 139 12.56 2.05 -9.12
CA GLU A 139 12.70 3.21 -8.24
C GLU A 139 14.17 3.49 -7.90
N TYR A 140 14.95 2.45 -7.64
CA TYR A 140 16.39 2.58 -7.38
C TYR A 140 17.11 3.19 -8.59
N TYR A 141 16.86 2.67 -9.80
CA TYR A 141 17.44 3.23 -11.02
C TYR A 141 17.01 4.69 -11.27
N LEU A 142 15.72 4.97 -11.15
CA LEU A 142 15.20 6.33 -11.34
C LEU A 142 15.76 7.33 -10.31
N LEU A 143 16.06 6.87 -9.11
CA LEU A 143 16.62 7.69 -8.05
C LEU A 143 18.12 7.94 -8.22
N THR A 144 18.88 6.90 -8.60
CA THR A 144 20.36 6.91 -8.54
C THR A 144 21.02 7.01 -9.91
N GLY A 145 20.35 6.63 -10.98
CA GLY A 145 20.93 6.47 -12.33
C GLY A 145 21.87 5.27 -12.47
N ASP A 146 21.90 4.35 -11.51
CA ASP A 146 22.78 3.17 -11.52
C ASP A 146 22.37 2.19 -12.63
N LYS A 147 23.15 2.16 -13.70
CA LYS A 147 22.86 1.36 -14.90
C LYS A 147 23.10 -0.13 -14.71
N ASP A 148 23.80 -0.53 -13.67
CA ASP A 148 24.13 -1.95 -13.44
C ASP A 148 22.89 -2.79 -13.14
N VAL A 149 21.78 -2.16 -12.72
CA VAL A 149 20.49 -2.84 -12.48
C VAL A 149 19.59 -2.92 -13.72
N LEU A 150 19.91 -2.18 -14.81
CA LEU A 150 19.09 -2.16 -16.03
C LEU A 150 18.90 -3.55 -16.68
N PRO A 151 19.90 -4.43 -16.74
CA PRO A 151 19.71 -5.79 -17.28
C PRO A 151 18.60 -6.55 -16.55
N ALA A 152 18.53 -6.43 -15.23
CA ALA A 152 17.48 -7.08 -14.43
C ALA A 152 16.12 -6.43 -14.62
N ILE A 153 16.05 -5.09 -14.65
CA ILE A 153 14.81 -4.36 -14.95
C ILE A 153 14.25 -4.81 -16.31
N ASN A 154 15.10 -4.90 -17.35
CA ASN A 154 14.69 -5.40 -18.65
C ASN A 154 14.15 -6.82 -18.58
N GLU A 155 14.87 -7.72 -17.92
CA GLU A 155 14.49 -9.13 -17.80
C GLU A 155 13.14 -9.30 -17.07
N TYR A 156 12.95 -8.63 -15.92
CA TYR A 156 11.69 -8.65 -15.20
C TYR A 156 10.54 -8.08 -16.01
N ALA A 157 10.70 -6.87 -16.58
CA ALA A 157 9.62 -6.20 -17.30
C ALA A 157 9.20 -6.99 -18.56
N ILE A 158 10.16 -7.51 -19.32
CA ILE A 158 9.89 -8.31 -20.54
C ILE A 158 9.25 -9.66 -20.17
N SER A 159 9.75 -10.31 -19.12
CA SER A 159 9.21 -11.59 -18.65
C SER A 159 7.78 -11.44 -18.14
N LEU A 160 7.50 -10.39 -17.38
CA LEU A 160 6.14 -10.06 -16.94
C LEU A 160 5.24 -9.74 -18.14
N ALA A 161 5.70 -8.93 -19.10
CA ALA A 161 4.92 -8.60 -20.28
C ALA A 161 4.56 -9.85 -21.10
N LYS A 162 5.50 -10.76 -21.33
CA LYS A 162 5.26 -12.04 -22.01
C LYS A 162 4.36 -12.98 -21.22
N GLY A 163 4.47 -12.97 -19.89
CA GLY A 163 3.71 -13.83 -18.98
C GLY A 163 2.31 -13.31 -18.64
N GLN A 164 1.94 -12.12 -19.10
CA GLN A 164 0.61 -11.56 -18.88
C GLN A 164 -0.45 -12.36 -19.66
N SER A 165 -1.65 -12.54 -19.06
CA SER A 165 -2.77 -13.19 -19.76
C SER A 165 -3.33 -12.33 -20.90
N MET A 166 -4.12 -12.95 -21.77
CA MET A 166 -4.84 -12.25 -22.84
C MET A 166 -5.76 -11.13 -22.32
N TYR A 167 -6.18 -11.21 -21.08
CA TYR A 167 -7.06 -10.23 -20.43
C TYR A 167 -6.32 -9.02 -19.82
N GLY A 168 -5.00 -9.10 -19.61
CA GLY A 168 -4.22 -8.02 -19.04
C GLY A 168 -3.98 -8.11 -17.52
N THR A 169 -4.23 -9.26 -16.92
CA THR A 169 -3.96 -9.55 -15.51
C THR A 169 -3.19 -10.86 -15.35
N PHE A 170 -2.95 -11.27 -14.10
CA PHE A 170 -2.18 -12.46 -13.74
C PHE A 170 -2.89 -13.28 -12.69
N GLY A 171 -2.51 -14.55 -12.56
CA GLY A 171 -2.74 -15.35 -11.37
C GLY A 171 -1.60 -15.18 -10.36
N HIS A 172 -1.35 -16.19 -9.53
CA HIS A 172 -0.13 -16.24 -8.71
C HIS A 172 1.13 -16.45 -9.56
N GLY A 173 0.97 -17.03 -10.74
CA GLY A 173 1.99 -17.23 -11.77
C GLY A 173 1.63 -16.55 -13.08
N ILE A 174 2.47 -16.76 -14.10
CA ILE A 174 2.24 -16.28 -15.47
C ILE A 174 1.14 -17.06 -16.17
N ALA A 175 0.57 -16.49 -17.23
CA ALA A 175 -0.40 -17.16 -18.08
C ALA A 175 0.23 -18.36 -18.78
N LYS A 176 -0.58 -19.40 -19.00
CA LYS A 176 -0.21 -20.53 -19.85
C LYS A 176 -0.14 -20.08 -21.31
N LEU A 177 0.67 -20.77 -22.08
CA LEU A 177 0.61 -20.62 -23.54
C LEU A 177 -0.75 -21.09 -24.04
N THR A 178 -1.17 -20.58 -25.19
CA THR A 178 -2.30 -21.13 -25.92
C THR A 178 -1.99 -22.56 -26.41
N PRO A 179 -2.98 -23.36 -26.78
CA PRO A 179 -2.74 -24.73 -27.27
C PRO A 179 -1.81 -24.80 -28.50
N ASP A 180 -1.75 -23.75 -29.30
CA ASP A 180 -0.85 -23.58 -30.43
C ASP A 180 0.51 -22.95 -30.05
N GLY A 181 0.79 -22.78 -28.76
CA GLY A 181 2.07 -22.29 -28.24
C GLY A 181 2.25 -20.79 -28.24
N GLN A 182 1.20 -20.00 -28.51
CA GLN A 182 1.27 -18.55 -28.46
C GLN A 182 1.29 -18.01 -27.04
N LEU A 183 1.91 -16.84 -26.83
CA LEU A 183 1.88 -16.11 -25.56
C LEU A 183 0.46 -15.64 -25.22
N HIS A 184 0.27 -15.26 -23.96
CA HIS A 184 -0.97 -14.64 -23.48
C HIS A 184 -2.19 -15.56 -23.51
N GLY A 185 -2.00 -16.81 -23.19
CA GLY A 185 -3.11 -17.73 -23.04
C GLY A 185 -3.90 -17.53 -21.74
N SER A 186 -4.47 -18.62 -21.22
CA SER A 186 -5.29 -18.60 -20.02
C SER A 186 -4.47 -18.46 -18.74
N ILE A 187 -5.11 -17.95 -17.71
CA ILE A 187 -4.57 -17.97 -16.34
C ILE A 187 -4.67 -19.42 -15.81
N PRO A 188 -3.72 -19.86 -14.95
CA PRO A 188 -3.79 -21.15 -14.28
C PRO A 188 -5.12 -21.41 -13.57
N PRO A 189 -5.49 -22.67 -13.24
CA PRO A 189 -6.82 -23.03 -12.75
C PRO A 189 -7.33 -22.25 -11.53
N TYR A 190 -6.43 -21.70 -10.72
CA TYR A 190 -6.83 -20.85 -9.58
C TYR A 190 -7.55 -19.56 -10.05
N GLY A 191 -7.30 -19.13 -11.28
CA GLY A 191 -7.87 -17.91 -11.85
C GLY A 191 -7.02 -16.66 -11.57
N PRO A 192 -7.54 -15.47 -11.93
CA PRO A 192 -6.86 -14.20 -11.69
C PRO A 192 -6.76 -13.88 -10.20
N VAL A 193 -5.63 -13.29 -9.84
CA VAL A 193 -5.36 -12.71 -8.52
C VAL A 193 -4.98 -11.25 -8.74
N ASN A 194 -5.97 -10.36 -8.69
CA ASN A 194 -5.79 -8.98 -9.15
C ASN A 194 -4.79 -8.18 -8.31
N ALA A 195 -4.58 -8.51 -7.04
CA ALA A 195 -3.53 -7.87 -6.25
C ALA A 195 -2.12 -8.21 -6.78
N ALA A 196 -1.86 -9.48 -7.12
CA ALA A 196 -0.63 -9.90 -7.80
C ALA A 196 -0.55 -9.32 -9.22
N GLY A 197 -1.68 -9.30 -9.93
CA GLY A 197 -1.78 -8.72 -11.26
C GLY A 197 -1.45 -7.23 -11.29
N LEU A 198 -1.85 -6.48 -10.27
CA LEU A 198 -1.58 -5.05 -10.18
C LEU A 198 -0.11 -4.75 -9.95
N ILE A 199 0.55 -5.42 -9.00
CA ILE A 199 1.98 -5.18 -8.77
C ILE A 199 2.82 -5.62 -9.98
N ALA A 200 2.46 -6.69 -10.67
CA ALA A 200 3.12 -7.13 -11.89
C ALA A 200 2.95 -6.11 -13.02
N ASN A 201 1.75 -5.56 -13.21
CA ASN A 201 1.49 -4.54 -14.22
C ASN A 201 2.15 -3.19 -13.89
N MET A 202 2.18 -2.79 -12.62
CA MET A 202 2.97 -1.63 -12.19
C MET A 202 4.46 -1.82 -12.51
N ALA A 203 4.99 -3.01 -12.31
CA ALA A 203 6.37 -3.35 -12.63
C ALA A 203 6.67 -3.25 -14.14
N ILE A 204 5.72 -3.61 -15.01
CA ILE A 204 5.83 -3.42 -16.47
C ILE A 204 5.85 -1.92 -16.83
N VAL A 205 4.91 -1.14 -16.29
CA VAL A 205 4.82 0.31 -16.52
C VAL A 205 6.10 1.01 -16.06
N MET A 206 6.59 0.67 -14.87
CA MET A 206 7.82 1.27 -14.35
C MET A 206 9.05 0.84 -15.15
N GLY A 207 9.12 -0.41 -15.62
CA GLY A 207 10.15 -0.85 -16.54
C GLY A 207 10.15 0.00 -17.84
N LYS A 208 8.98 0.25 -18.43
CA LYS A 208 8.82 1.18 -19.55
C LYS A 208 9.35 2.58 -19.19
N ASN A 209 9.02 3.11 -18.02
CA ASN A 209 9.48 4.42 -17.57
C ASN A 209 11.00 4.46 -17.33
N CYS A 210 11.64 3.32 -17.05
CA CYS A 210 13.10 3.16 -17.02
C CYS A 210 13.74 3.00 -18.41
N GLY A 211 12.96 3.00 -19.48
CA GLY A 211 13.44 2.93 -20.85
C GLY A 211 13.51 1.53 -21.46
N VAL A 212 12.87 0.53 -20.83
CA VAL A 212 12.78 -0.82 -21.42
C VAL A 212 12.03 -0.76 -22.76
N LYS A 213 12.68 -1.28 -23.79
CA LYS A 213 12.13 -1.34 -25.16
C LYS A 213 12.02 -2.80 -25.61
N HIS A 214 10.79 -3.27 -25.75
CA HIS A 214 10.50 -4.60 -26.28
C HIS A 214 9.09 -4.58 -26.89
N PRO A 215 8.83 -5.32 -27.98
CA PRO A 215 7.51 -5.35 -28.65
C PRO A 215 6.33 -5.69 -27.72
N GLU A 216 6.56 -6.45 -26.66
CA GLU A 216 5.51 -6.85 -25.72
C GLU A 216 5.16 -5.79 -24.66
N ILE A 217 5.97 -4.77 -24.43
CA ILE A 217 5.76 -3.81 -23.33
C ILE A 217 4.50 -2.97 -23.56
N GLU A 218 4.40 -2.28 -24.72
CA GLU A 218 3.23 -1.43 -25.01
C GLU A 218 1.93 -2.24 -25.07
N PRO A 219 1.86 -3.39 -25.76
CA PRO A 219 0.66 -4.21 -25.73
C PRO A 219 0.28 -4.70 -24.32
N ALA A 220 1.25 -4.99 -23.46
CA ALA A 220 0.98 -5.38 -22.08
C ALA A 220 0.38 -4.24 -21.26
N VAL A 221 0.93 -3.03 -21.39
CA VAL A 221 0.36 -1.82 -20.75
C VAL A 221 -1.07 -1.56 -21.22
N ASP A 222 -1.33 -1.72 -22.52
CA ASP A 222 -2.66 -1.53 -23.10
C ASP A 222 -3.66 -2.59 -22.62
N ARG A 223 -3.27 -3.87 -22.55
CA ARG A 223 -4.13 -4.93 -22.01
C ARG A 223 -4.47 -4.67 -20.56
N ALA A 224 -3.47 -4.32 -19.72
CA ALA A 224 -3.70 -3.97 -18.32
C ALA A 224 -4.65 -2.77 -18.19
N SER A 225 -4.44 -1.74 -18.99
CA SER A 225 -5.28 -0.54 -18.97
C SER A 225 -6.73 -0.83 -19.38
N LYS A 226 -6.95 -1.72 -20.34
CA LYS A 226 -8.29 -2.17 -20.72
C LYS A 226 -8.95 -2.97 -19.60
N PHE A 227 -8.22 -3.90 -19.00
CA PHE A 227 -8.75 -4.76 -17.94
C PHE A 227 -9.13 -3.95 -16.69
N PHE A 228 -8.19 -3.20 -16.12
CA PHE A 228 -8.45 -2.41 -14.91
C PHE A 228 -9.31 -1.18 -15.18
N GLY A 229 -9.24 -0.60 -16.37
CA GLY A 229 -10.12 0.48 -16.81
C GLY A 229 -11.58 0.07 -16.95
N TYR A 230 -11.87 -1.21 -17.17
CA TYR A 230 -13.25 -1.72 -17.20
C TYR A 230 -14.02 -1.44 -15.90
N PHE A 231 -13.34 -1.43 -14.75
CA PHE A 231 -13.97 -1.23 -13.44
C PHE A 231 -14.24 0.25 -13.11
N VAL A 232 -13.70 1.19 -13.88
CA VAL A 232 -13.97 2.64 -13.69
C VAL A 232 -15.46 2.89 -13.79
N ASP A 233 -16.00 3.65 -12.85
CA ASP A 233 -17.43 3.95 -12.65
C ASP A 233 -18.33 2.75 -12.30
N LYS A 234 -17.79 1.54 -12.21
CA LYS A 234 -18.55 0.33 -11.87
C LYS A 234 -18.34 -0.14 -10.44
N GLY A 235 -17.16 0.10 -9.86
CA GLY A 235 -16.86 -0.30 -8.49
C GLY A 235 -15.40 -0.69 -8.27
N ALA A 236 -15.14 -1.28 -7.11
CA ALA A 236 -13.82 -1.71 -6.68
C ALA A 236 -13.28 -2.87 -7.53
N ILE A 237 -11.94 -2.96 -7.58
CA ILE A 237 -11.25 -4.10 -8.19
C ILE A 237 -11.54 -5.37 -7.38
N PRO A 238 -12.14 -6.40 -7.98
CA PRO A 238 -12.43 -7.64 -7.28
C PRO A 238 -11.14 -8.42 -6.96
N TYR A 239 -11.26 -9.45 -6.12
CA TYR A 239 -10.15 -10.35 -5.81
C TYR A 239 -9.64 -11.06 -7.07
N GLY A 240 -10.55 -11.61 -7.85
CA GLY A 240 -10.28 -12.32 -9.09
C GLY A 240 -11.26 -11.93 -10.19
N GLU A 241 -11.87 -12.91 -10.85
CA GLU A 241 -12.85 -12.73 -11.93
C GLU A 241 -14.29 -12.55 -11.41
N HIS A 242 -14.45 -11.66 -10.45
CA HIS A 242 -15.76 -11.35 -9.90
C HIS A 242 -16.30 -10.05 -10.47
N MET A 243 -17.60 -9.84 -10.29
CA MET A 243 -18.22 -8.56 -10.60
C MET A 243 -17.61 -7.44 -9.75
N PRO A 244 -17.56 -6.19 -10.26
CA PRO A 244 -17.11 -5.05 -9.48
C PRO A 244 -18.00 -4.85 -8.26
N TRP A 245 -17.41 -4.55 -7.12
CA TRP A 245 -18.14 -4.18 -5.91
C TRP A 245 -18.30 -2.67 -5.88
N PRO A 246 -19.48 -2.16 -5.56
CA PRO A 246 -19.76 -0.72 -5.70
C PRO A 246 -18.77 0.19 -4.95
N ASN A 247 -18.24 -0.25 -3.83
CA ASN A 247 -17.49 0.58 -2.90
C ASN A 247 -16.58 -0.18 -1.94
N HIS A 248 -16.08 -1.31 -2.35
CA HIS A 248 -15.24 -2.16 -1.51
C HIS A 248 -13.74 -1.93 -1.78
N GLU A 249 -12.97 -1.54 -0.75
CA GLU A 249 -11.51 -1.51 -0.81
C GLU A 249 -10.94 -2.64 0.03
N ASN A 250 -10.17 -3.52 -0.57
CA ASN A 250 -9.41 -4.52 0.17
C ASN A 250 -8.08 -4.85 -0.53
N ASN A 251 -7.13 -5.37 0.23
CA ASN A 251 -5.81 -5.77 -0.25
C ASN A 251 -5.06 -4.67 -1.02
N GLY A 252 -5.42 -3.40 -0.84
CA GLY A 252 -4.79 -2.27 -1.52
C GLY A 252 -5.03 -2.20 -3.04
N LYS A 253 -5.98 -2.99 -3.58
CA LYS A 253 -6.17 -3.09 -5.04
C LYS A 253 -6.58 -1.79 -5.69
N ASN A 254 -7.51 -1.03 -5.09
CA ASN A 254 -7.91 0.25 -5.64
C ASN A 254 -6.75 1.25 -5.61
N ALA A 255 -5.97 1.24 -4.53
CA ALA A 255 -4.80 2.09 -4.38
C ALA A 255 -3.69 1.75 -5.40
N MET A 256 -3.39 0.46 -5.58
CA MET A 256 -2.46 0.02 -6.62
C MET A 256 -2.96 0.38 -8.02
N THR A 257 -4.28 0.35 -8.25
CA THR A 257 -4.85 0.75 -9.55
C THR A 257 -4.72 2.24 -9.78
N ALA A 258 -4.91 3.08 -8.75
CA ALA A 258 -4.63 4.52 -8.84
C ALA A 258 -3.17 4.78 -9.24
N LEU A 259 -2.23 4.06 -8.62
CA LEU A 259 -0.80 4.15 -8.96
C LEU A 259 -0.51 3.62 -10.37
N LEU A 260 -1.10 2.49 -10.78
CA LEU A 260 -0.92 1.92 -12.12
C LEU A 260 -1.27 2.95 -13.21
N PHE A 261 -2.37 3.66 -13.06
CA PHE A 261 -2.78 4.69 -14.02
C PHE A 261 -1.99 5.99 -13.85
N GLY A 262 -1.70 6.40 -12.61
CA GLY A 262 -0.88 7.58 -12.33
C GLY A 262 0.53 7.49 -12.90
N LEU A 263 1.17 6.33 -12.82
CA LEU A 263 2.51 6.08 -13.36
C LEU A 263 2.55 6.09 -14.90
N GLN A 264 1.42 5.93 -15.59
CA GLN A 264 1.32 6.07 -17.04
C GLN A 264 1.29 7.54 -17.49
N GLY A 265 0.85 8.48 -16.62
CA GLY A 265 0.85 9.91 -16.87
C GLY A 265 -0.28 10.44 -17.78
N ASN A 266 -0.94 9.59 -18.57
CA ASN A 266 -1.96 9.98 -19.55
C ASN A 266 -3.36 9.43 -19.25
N ARG A 267 -3.58 8.90 -18.03
CA ARG A 267 -4.82 8.26 -17.59
C ARG A 267 -5.49 9.04 -16.46
N ILE A 268 -5.73 10.32 -16.70
CA ILE A 268 -6.21 11.26 -15.68
C ILE A 268 -7.55 10.80 -15.07
N ARG A 269 -8.52 10.46 -15.91
CA ARG A 269 -9.88 10.05 -15.45
C ARG A 269 -9.82 8.80 -14.57
N GLU A 270 -9.09 7.79 -15.02
CA GLU A 270 -8.92 6.55 -14.28
C GLU A 270 -8.20 6.79 -12.95
N THR A 271 -7.12 7.58 -12.98
CA THR A 271 -6.37 7.95 -11.76
C THR A 271 -7.28 8.67 -10.75
N GLN A 272 -8.05 9.66 -11.20
CA GLN A 272 -9.00 10.39 -10.35
C GLN A 272 -10.07 9.48 -9.76
N PHE A 273 -10.64 8.59 -10.57
CA PHE A 273 -11.66 7.66 -10.08
C PHE A 273 -11.11 6.78 -8.94
N TRP A 274 -9.94 6.19 -9.14
CA TRP A 274 -9.34 5.31 -8.14
C TRP A 274 -8.86 6.07 -6.90
N ALA A 275 -8.33 7.28 -7.05
CA ALA A 275 -8.00 8.14 -5.92
C ALA A 275 -9.23 8.49 -5.07
N LYS A 276 -10.38 8.82 -5.71
CA LYS A 276 -11.67 9.02 -5.02
C LYS A 276 -12.11 7.74 -4.30
N MET A 277 -12.04 6.60 -4.97
CA MET A 277 -12.40 5.30 -4.39
C MET A 277 -11.57 5.01 -3.12
N VAL A 278 -10.26 5.14 -3.19
CA VAL A 278 -9.36 4.93 -2.04
C VAL A 278 -9.68 5.87 -0.88
N THR A 279 -9.90 7.13 -1.18
CA THR A 279 -10.14 8.16 -0.16
C THR A 279 -11.49 7.97 0.53
N ALA A 280 -12.53 7.63 -0.22
CA ALA A 280 -13.90 7.58 0.28
C ALA A 280 -14.32 6.25 0.91
N SER A 281 -13.60 5.17 0.63
CA SER A 281 -13.93 3.81 1.11
C SER A 281 -12.97 3.26 2.15
N TYR A 282 -12.40 4.11 3.00
CA TYR A 282 -11.38 3.70 3.94
C TYR A 282 -11.84 2.61 4.92
N GLN A 283 -13.12 2.58 5.26
CA GLN A 283 -13.70 1.62 6.21
C GLN A 283 -13.55 0.17 5.76
N ASN A 284 -13.41 -0.05 4.47
CA ASN A 284 -13.24 -1.39 3.90
C ASN A 284 -11.77 -1.84 3.79
N ARG A 285 -10.80 -1.03 4.24
CA ARG A 285 -9.36 -1.34 4.12
C ARG A 285 -8.93 -2.53 4.96
N GLU A 286 -9.64 -2.81 6.02
CA GLU A 286 -9.34 -3.93 6.89
C GLU A 286 -9.84 -5.26 6.36
N TYR A 287 -10.72 -5.23 5.37
CA TYR A 287 -11.28 -6.42 4.78
C TYR A 287 -10.35 -7.06 3.76
N GLY A 288 -10.50 -8.35 3.58
CA GLY A 288 -9.85 -9.12 2.54
C GLY A 288 -8.82 -10.11 3.06
N HIS A 289 -8.52 -11.02 2.19
CA HIS A 289 -7.65 -12.17 2.43
C HIS A 289 -6.24 -11.82 2.94
N THR A 290 -5.69 -10.70 2.49
CA THR A 290 -4.37 -10.23 2.91
C THR A 290 -4.43 -9.32 4.13
N GLY A 291 -5.61 -9.18 4.71
CA GLY A 291 -5.84 -8.33 5.85
C GLY A 291 -5.45 -6.87 5.61
N GLN A 292 -5.17 -6.17 6.66
CA GLN A 292 -4.86 -4.75 6.62
C GLN A 292 -3.49 -4.41 6.01
N GLY A 293 -2.53 -5.36 5.99
CA GLY A 293 -1.14 -5.07 5.61
C GLY A 293 -1.01 -4.37 4.25
N PHE A 294 -1.52 -4.97 3.19
CA PHE A 294 -1.45 -4.37 1.86
C PHE A 294 -2.37 -3.16 1.68
N SER A 295 -3.50 -3.14 2.35
CA SER A 295 -4.39 -2.00 2.28
C SER A 295 -3.74 -0.73 2.84
N TYR A 296 -3.00 -0.84 3.94
CA TYR A 296 -2.26 0.29 4.50
C TYR A 296 -0.95 0.57 3.78
N LEU A 297 -0.26 -0.46 3.25
CA LEU A 297 0.93 -0.26 2.43
C LEU A 297 0.65 0.64 1.23
N TRP A 298 -0.43 0.39 0.53
CA TRP A 298 -0.76 1.08 -0.71
C TRP A 298 -1.71 2.27 -0.54
N GLY A 299 -2.53 2.27 0.52
CA GLY A 299 -3.64 3.21 0.66
C GLY A 299 -3.26 4.68 0.55
N ALA A 300 -2.30 5.13 1.35
CA ALA A 300 -1.85 6.53 1.30
C ALA A 300 -1.18 6.88 -0.03
N LEU A 301 -0.39 5.97 -0.61
CA LEU A 301 0.26 6.15 -1.91
C LEU A 301 -0.79 6.32 -3.03
N GLY A 302 -1.83 5.47 -3.02
CA GLY A 302 -2.93 5.58 -3.97
C GLY A 302 -3.76 6.86 -3.79
N ALA A 303 -4.07 7.25 -2.56
CA ALA A 303 -4.77 8.50 -2.29
C ALA A 303 -3.97 9.73 -2.78
N ASN A 304 -2.63 9.69 -2.65
CA ASN A 304 -1.74 10.75 -3.10
C ASN A 304 -1.78 10.98 -4.62
N THR A 305 -2.18 10.01 -5.42
CA THR A 305 -2.35 10.23 -6.87
C THR A 305 -3.44 11.25 -7.18
N GLY A 306 -4.41 11.41 -6.26
CA GLY A 306 -5.42 12.47 -6.29
C GLY A 306 -4.97 13.79 -5.67
N GLY A 307 -3.71 13.91 -5.27
CA GLY A 307 -3.13 15.14 -4.74
C GLY A 307 -3.26 15.32 -3.23
N PRO A 308 -2.77 16.47 -2.72
CA PRO A 308 -2.65 16.70 -1.28
C PRO A 308 -4.00 16.73 -0.55
N ASP A 309 -5.06 17.22 -1.16
CA ASP A 309 -6.38 17.27 -0.53
C ASP A 309 -6.98 15.86 -0.38
N ALA A 310 -6.79 14.98 -1.36
CA ALA A 310 -7.20 13.58 -1.26
C ALA A 310 -6.40 12.83 -0.18
N LEU A 311 -5.10 13.04 -0.14
CA LEU A 311 -4.24 12.43 0.89
C LEU A 311 -4.60 12.94 2.30
N ALA A 312 -4.84 14.24 2.48
CA ALA A 312 -5.25 14.80 3.76
C ALA A 312 -6.59 14.21 4.23
N ALA A 313 -7.55 14.05 3.31
CA ALA A 313 -8.82 13.41 3.64
C ALA A 313 -8.66 11.93 4.02
N TYR A 314 -7.76 11.20 3.35
CA TYR A 314 -7.39 9.85 3.73
C TYR A 314 -6.81 9.80 5.16
N PHE A 315 -5.85 10.69 5.47
CA PHE A 315 -5.27 10.80 6.81
C PHE A 315 -6.31 11.11 7.88
N ASN A 316 -7.20 12.06 7.63
CA ASN A 316 -8.26 12.42 8.56
C ASN A 316 -9.16 11.23 8.93
N GLN A 317 -9.32 10.27 8.03
CA GLN A 317 -10.12 9.07 8.28
C GLN A 317 -9.32 7.94 8.89
N ALA A 318 -8.04 7.78 8.53
CA ALA A 318 -7.22 6.61 8.86
C ALA A 318 -6.23 6.83 10.02
N SER A 319 -5.94 8.07 10.39
CA SER A 319 -4.88 8.39 11.38
C SER A 319 -5.11 7.80 12.78
N TRP A 320 -6.37 7.57 13.15
CA TRP A 320 -6.67 6.88 14.39
C TRP A 320 -6.04 5.47 14.41
N HIS A 321 -6.11 4.74 13.28
CA HIS A 321 -5.50 3.42 13.16
C HIS A 321 -3.96 3.51 13.21
N PHE A 322 -3.38 4.54 12.61
CA PHE A 322 -1.92 4.73 12.66
C PHE A 322 -1.41 4.91 14.10
N ASP A 323 -2.14 5.66 14.92
CA ASP A 323 -1.81 5.82 16.34
C ASP A 323 -2.11 4.56 17.16
N LEU A 324 -3.12 3.77 16.78
CA LEU A 324 -3.43 2.49 17.43
C LEU A 324 -2.28 1.49 17.30
N VAL A 325 -1.64 1.44 16.14
CA VAL A 325 -0.63 0.42 15.82
C VAL A 325 0.79 0.91 16.04
N ARG A 326 0.98 2.17 16.39
CA ARG A 326 2.27 2.75 16.74
C ARG A 326 2.68 2.35 18.17
N ARG A 327 3.95 2.01 18.35
CA ARG A 327 4.56 1.66 19.64
C ARG A 327 5.39 2.81 20.19
N SER A 328 5.66 2.76 21.49
CA SER A 328 6.44 3.78 22.22
C SER A 328 7.90 3.87 21.80
N ASP A 329 8.44 2.82 21.17
CA ASP A 329 9.81 2.76 20.65
C ASP A 329 9.95 3.28 19.21
N GLY A 330 8.87 3.84 18.64
CA GLY A 330 8.83 4.33 17.27
C GLY A 330 8.50 3.26 16.22
N SER A 331 8.42 1.99 16.63
CA SER A 331 8.00 0.91 15.73
C SER A 331 6.50 0.90 15.54
N PHE A 332 6.07 0.07 14.58
CA PHE A 332 4.67 -0.22 14.31
C PHE A 332 4.39 -1.72 14.42
N THR A 333 3.14 -2.05 14.66
CA THR A 333 2.64 -3.42 14.59
C THR A 333 1.42 -3.45 13.69
N TYR A 334 0.97 -4.66 13.35
CA TYR A 334 -0.38 -4.80 12.81
C TYR A 334 -1.37 -4.90 13.97
N ASP A 335 -2.58 -4.41 13.74
CA ASP A 335 -3.70 -4.52 14.66
C ASP A 335 -3.92 -6.01 15.03
N GLY A 336 -4.08 -6.30 16.31
CA GLY A 336 -4.21 -7.65 16.84
C GLY A 336 -2.89 -8.33 17.27
N GLY A 337 -1.75 -7.82 16.86
CA GLY A 337 -0.43 -8.20 17.38
C GLY A 337 -0.08 -9.69 17.29
N GLU A 338 0.67 -10.19 18.27
CA GLU A 338 1.20 -11.55 18.30
C GLU A 338 0.25 -12.59 18.94
N GLN A 339 -0.94 -12.19 19.32
CA GLN A 339 -1.88 -13.05 20.05
C GLN A 339 -2.37 -14.26 19.24
N PHE A 340 -2.32 -14.14 17.93
CA PHE A 340 -2.67 -15.23 17.03
C PHE A 340 -1.37 -15.90 16.59
N GLY A 341 -0.98 -16.92 17.32
CA GLY A 341 0.23 -17.68 17.00
C GLY A 341 0.23 -18.26 15.59
N PRO A 342 1.39 -18.72 15.09
CA PRO A 342 1.49 -19.33 13.76
C PRO A 342 0.45 -20.43 13.57
N GLY A 343 -0.31 -20.38 12.47
CA GLY A 343 -1.27 -21.40 12.08
C GLY A 343 -2.66 -21.30 12.70
N LYS A 344 -2.98 -20.24 13.45
CA LYS A 344 -4.33 -20.03 14.00
C LYS A 344 -5.15 -18.94 13.32
N THR A 345 -4.69 -18.45 12.20
CA THR A 345 -5.37 -17.42 11.45
C THR A 345 -6.11 -18.05 10.30
N ASP A 346 -7.42 -17.92 10.28
CA ASP A 346 -8.13 -18.12 9.04
C ASP A 346 -7.86 -16.95 8.09
N ASP A 347 -8.13 -17.14 6.81
CA ASP A 347 -7.91 -16.15 5.78
C ASP A 347 -8.76 -14.89 5.95
N ASN A 348 -9.67 -14.87 6.90
CA ASN A 348 -10.56 -13.77 7.24
C ASN A 348 -10.09 -12.98 8.45
N THR A 349 -9.00 -13.37 9.09
CA THR A 349 -8.44 -12.58 10.18
C THR A 349 -7.69 -11.36 9.67
N TYR A 350 -8.16 -10.21 10.08
CA TYR A 350 -7.64 -8.90 9.70
C TYR A 350 -6.41 -8.50 10.50
N TYR A 351 -5.88 -9.39 11.33
CA TYR A 351 -5.04 -9.05 12.46
C TYR A 351 -3.71 -9.76 12.44
N GLY A 352 -2.67 -9.02 12.80
CA GLY A 352 -1.40 -9.55 13.22
C GLY A 352 -0.52 -10.13 12.13
N LYS A 353 0.31 -11.07 12.52
CA LYS A 353 1.29 -11.76 11.69
C LYS A 353 0.67 -12.65 10.60
N SER A 354 -0.64 -12.66 10.50
CA SER A 354 -1.36 -13.75 9.87
C SER A 354 -1.16 -13.84 8.38
N SER A 355 -1.15 -12.72 7.69
CA SER A 355 -1.34 -12.80 6.26
C SER A 355 -0.03 -12.76 5.50
N TYR A 356 0.98 -12.07 6.01
CA TYR A 356 2.23 -11.89 5.28
C TYR A 356 3.41 -11.76 6.24
N TYR A 357 3.92 -12.90 6.63
CA TYR A 357 5.12 -13.04 7.44
C TYR A 357 6.33 -12.37 6.81
N GLY A 358 6.57 -11.15 7.08
CA GLY A 358 7.73 -10.44 6.57
C GLY A 358 7.46 -9.06 6.03
N LEU A 359 6.18 -8.69 5.80
CA LEU A 359 5.84 -7.30 5.51
C LEU A 359 6.06 -6.48 6.79
N SER A 360 7.05 -5.59 6.74
CA SER A 360 7.34 -4.70 7.87
C SER A 360 6.22 -3.66 8.01
N PRO A 361 5.56 -3.60 9.18
CA PRO A 361 4.66 -2.48 9.44
C PRO A 361 5.41 -1.15 9.45
N CYS A 362 6.66 -1.12 9.91
CA CYS A 362 7.47 0.07 9.91
C CYS A 362 7.72 0.60 8.50
N ALA A 363 8.09 -0.26 7.54
CA ALA A 363 8.24 0.12 6.14
C ALA A 363 6.95 0.68 5.54
N THR A 364 5.80 0.07 5.86
CA THR A 364 4.48 0.54 5.46
C THR A 364 4.23 2.00 5.87
N TYR A 365 4.48 2.30 7.14
CA TYR A 365 4.21 3.65 7.65
C TYR A 365 5.31 4.65 7.29
N VAL A 366 6.57 4.23 7.16
CA VAL A 366 7.63 5.10 6.60
C VAL A 366 7.26 5.53 5.19
N LEU A 367 6.80 4.63 4.31
CA LEU A 367 6.29 5.00 2.98
C LEU A 367 5.14 6.01 3.07
N THR A 368 4.16 5.75 3.94
CA THR A 368 3.01 6.63 4.15
C THR A 368 3.43 8.05 4.58
N TYR A 369 4.28 8.16 5.59
CA TYR A 369 4.71 9.47 6.12
C TYR A 369 5.78 10.16 5.26
N SER A 370 6.47 9.44 4.37
CA SER A 370 7.46 10.02 3.45
C SER A 370 6.86 10.71 2.22
N ILE A 371 5.55 10.56 1.98
CA ILE A 371 4.89 11.12 0.79
C ILE A 371 5.18 12.62 0.58
N PRO A 372 5.18 13.48 1.62
CA PRO A 372 5.51 14.90 1.45
C PRO A 372 6.91 15.15 0.87
N LEU A 373 7.83 14.20 1.01
CA LEU A 373 9.20 14.34 0.53
C LEU A 373 9.34 14.10 -0.98
N LYS A 374 8.41 13.38 -1.61
CA LYS A 374 8.35 13.09 -3.07
C LYS A 374 9.68 12.57 -3.62
N LYS A 375 10.33 11.64 -2.91
CA LYS A 375 11.67 11.16 -3.29
C LYS A 375 11.67 10.08 -4.36
N ILE A 376 10.63 9.28 -4.42
CA ILE A 376 10.43 8.20 -5.39
C ILE A 376 9.12 8.40 -6.16
N ALA A 377 8.95 7.74 -7.30
CA ALA A 377 7.76 7.90 -8.14
C ALA A 377 6.48 7.48 -7.39
N LEU A 378 6.53 6.41 -6.60
CA LEU A 378 5.41 5.96 -5.77
C LEU A 378 4.96 7.01 -4.75
N THR A 379 5.85 7.89 -4.27
CA THR A 379 5.50 8.99 -3.37
C THR A 379 5.20 10.31 -4.12
N GLY A 380 5.13 10.28 -5.45
CA GLY A 380 4.72 11.42 -6.27
C GLY A 380 5.87 12.21 -6.92
N ARG A 381 7.11 11.66 -6.97
CA ARG A 381 8.20 12.28 -7.72
C ARG A 381 7.89 12.24 -9.22
N GLY A 382 7.89 13.41 -9.85
CA GLY A 382 7.67 13.51 -11.30
C GLY A 382 6.23 13.24 -11.76
N VAL A 383 5.28 13.12 -10.84
CA VAL A 383 3.87 12.88 -11.16
C VAL A 383 3.22 14.18 -11.62
N ASP A 384 2.49 14.12 -12.73
CA ASP A 384 1.67 15.22 -13.23
C ASP A 384 0.53 15.54 -12.23
N GLN A 385 0.29 16.83 -12.01
CA GLN A 385 -0.77 17.32 -11.14
C GLN A 385 -2.15 17.32 -11.80
N ALA A 386 -2.25 16.99 -13.08
CA ALA A 386 -3.51 16.98 -13.83
C ALA A 386 -4.58 16.05 -13.23
N SER A 387 -4.17 15.01 -12.50
CA SER A 387 -5.08 14.11 -11.78
C SER A 387 -5.48 14.60 -10.38
N TRP A 388 -4.96 15.73 -9.91
CA TRP A 388 -5.28 16.19 -8.56
C TRP A 388 -6.75 16.61 -8.44
N LEU A 389 -7.34 16.20 -7.32
CA LEU A 389 -8.72 16.49 -6.96
C LEU A 389 -8.77 17.78 -6.14
N THR A 390 -9.80 18.55 -6.36
CA THR A 390 -10.14 19.69 -5.49
C THR A 390 -10.74 19.20 -4.17
N LYS A 391 -10.68 20.02 -3.14
CA LYS A 391 -11.35 19.75 -1.84
C LYS A 391 -12.84 19.42 -2.01
N LYS A 392 -13.50 20.11 -2.95
CA LYS A 392 -14.91 19.86 -3.24
C LYS A 392 -15.14 18.47 -3.82
N GLU A 393 -14.34 18.06 -4.80
CA GLU A 393 -14.45 16.71 -5.39
C GLU A 393 -14.19 15.61 -4.38
N VAL A 394 -13.21 15.81 -3.48
CA VAL A 394 -12.93 14.87 -2.39
C VAL A 394 -14.11 14.80 -1.42
N ALA A 395 -14.64 15.95 -0.99
CA ALA A 395 -15.80 16.02 -0.09
C ALA A 395 -17.04 15.39 -0.72
N ASP A 396 -17.31 15.67 -2.00
CA ASP A 396 -18.43 15.10 -2.74
C ASP A 396 -18.29 13.56 -2.86
N ALA A 397 -17.09 13.05 -3.11
CA ALA A 397 -16.86 11.62 -3.17
C ALA A 397 -17.15 10.93 -1.82
N ILE A 398 -16.70 11.50 -0.71
CA ILE A 398 -16.96 10.98 0.63
C ILE A 398 -18.45 11.07 0.97
N ALA A 399 -19.12 12.19 0.65
CA ALA A 399 -20.51 12.41 0.96
C ALA A 399 -21.47 11.58 0.11
N SER A 400 -21.07 11.18 -1.10
CA SER A 400 -21.93 10.46 -2.04
C SER A 400 -22.41 9.11 -1.51
N GLY A 401 -21.69 8.51 -0.55
CA GLY A 401 -21.93 7.16 -0.06
C GLY A 401 -21.75 6.08 -1.15
N ARG A 402 -21.34 6.46 -2.36
CA ARG A 402 -21.13 5.54 -3.48
C ARG A 402 -19.95 4.61 -3.24
N PHE A 403 -18.97 5.09 -2.48
CA PHE A 403 -17.73 4.40 -2.18
C PHE A 403 -17.72 3.80 -0.76
N ASP A 404 -18.87 3.75 -0.09
CA ASP A 404 -19.00 3.25 1.27
C ASP A 404 -20.32 2.50 1.45
N LEU A 405 -20.27 1.16 1.42
CA LEU A 405 -21.46 0.29 1.57
C LEU A 405 -22.09 0.38 2.94
N ASP A 406 -21.29 0.53 3.98
CA ASP A 406 -21.78 0.48 5.36
C ASP A 406 -22.67 1.67 5.71
N ARG A 407 -22.52 2.79 4.99
CA ARG A 407 -23.39 3.97 5.16
C ARG A 407 -24.80 3.77 4.62
N LYS A 408 -25.02 2.82 3.71
CA LYS A 408 -26.34 2.57 3.12
C LYS A 408 -27.21 1.60 3.91
N ASN A 409 -26.60 0.87 4.83
CA ASN A 409 -27.26 -0.13 5.67
C ASN A 409 -27.50 0.37 7.10
N LYS A 410 -27.23 1.63 7.38
CA LYS A 410 -27.56 2.36 8.61
C LYS A 410 -28.59 3.43 8.31
#